data_43ee7a031f838766f5a27f5d5b5c0f85
#
_entry.id   43ee7a031f838766f5a27f5d5b5c0f85
#
_cell.length_a   1.000
_cell.length_b   1.000
_cell.length_c   1.000
_cell.angle_alpha   90.00
_cell.angle_beta   90.00
_cell.angle_gamma   90.00
#
_symmetry.space_group_name_H-M   'P 1'
#
loop_
_entity.id
_entity.type
_entity.pdbx_description
1 polymer ?
#
loop_
_entity_poly.entity_id
_entity_poly.type
_entity_poly.pdbx_seq_one_letter_code
_entity_poly.pdbx_strand_id
1 'polypeptide(L)'
;MDPYLLLKAIGFFLLVIIGIPGNMFIIIQFVLVKIIEKKLLPTNIILTMLATANLLVIFSRIIFQLLNAIGLEDLLDESECKFMIFTYRVSRAMSIGITSLLSCHQCILLAPSTKVWSYLKQKVSQNAMTIIIILCVLLISMYSYTILISHARKNTTSSPYTLHLIYCDADFVTYTSYTVNGTFYLLRDLILVTLMILSSIYIVYTLLQHERNVRGIRSSDRGQKSSAEYKASRAVILLVALYVILFGLDNSMWVYMLTLSYVNPNMNEIRVFLTSSYASLSPILIIITNPKLKNKLKYSYAKKTLPKNATNNGLVFSISKSDNKDTIR
;
A
#
# COMPACT_ATOMS: atom_id res chain seq x y z
N MET A 1 -8.61 22.92 -23.52
CA MET A 1 -8.15 21.68 -22.87
C MET A 1 -9.28 20.66 -22.97
N ASP A 2 -9.01 19.50 -23.50
CA ASP A 2 -10.02 18.45 -23.68
C ASP A 2 -10.60 18.07 -22.31
N PRO A 3 -11.95 18.00 -22.13
CA PRO A 3 -12.57 17.64 -20.85
C PRO A 3 -12.06 16.33 -20.26
N TYR A 4 -11.73 15.37 -21.12
CA TYR A 4 -11.13 14.09 -20.71
C TYR A 4 -9.73 14.29 -20.09
N LEU A 5 -8.89 15.11 -20.71
CA LEU A 5 -7.54 15.40 -20.23
C LEU A 5 -7.56 16.14 -18.90
N LEU A 6 -8.52 17.05 -18.73
CA LEU A 6 -8.72 17.78 -17.47
C LEU A 6 -9.15 16.84 -16.35
N LEU A 7 -10.10 15.94 -16.59
CA LEU A 7 -10.56 14.94 -15.61
C LEU A 7 -9.42 14.01 -15.19
N LYS A 8 -8.62 13.58 -16.16
CA LYS A 8 -7.41 12.75 -15.95
C LYS A 8 -6.40 13.49 -15.06
N ALA A 9 -6.08 14.74 -15.37
CA ALA A 9 -5.16 15.55 -14.59
C ALA A 9 -5.63 15.72 -13.14
N ILE A 10 -6.91 16.05 -12.93
CA ILE A 10 -7.50 16.18 -11.59
C ILE A 10 -7.40 14.86 -10.82
N GLY A 11 -7.73 13.74 -11.45
CA GLY A 11 -7.67 12.41 -10.82
C GLY A 11 -6.27 12.07 -10.32
N PHE A 12 -5.25 12.18 -11.18
CA PHE A 12 -3.86 11.90 -10.80
C PHE A 12 -3.31 12.92 -9.80
N PHE A 13 -3.68 14.18 -9.91
CA PHE A 13 -3.32 15.24 -8.96
C PHE A 13 -3.83 14.93 -7.54
N LEU A 14 -5.08 14.49 -7.41
CA LEU A 14 -5.64 14.06 -6.12
C LEU A 14 -4.88 12.87 -5.53
N LEU A 15 -4.51 11.89 -6.37
CA LEU A 15 -3.71 10.75 -5.91
C LEU A 15 -2.32 11.18 -5.39
N VAL A 16 -1.67 12.15 -6.03
CA VAL A 16 -0.37 12.69 -5.59
C VAL A 16 -0.50 13.44 -4.27
N ILE A 17 -1.47 14.37 -4.16
CA ILE A 17 -1.67 15.20 -2.94
C ILE A 17 -2.04 14.34 -1.72
N ILE A 18 -2.79 13.28 -1.92
CA ILE A 18 -3.18 12.38 -0.83
C ILE A 18 -2.05 11.39 -0.53
N GLY A 19 -1.48 10.80 -1.57
CA GLY A 19 -0.56 9.68 -1.44
C GLY A 19 0.80 10.07 -0.88
N ILE A 20 1.42 11.15 -1.38
CA ILE A 20 2.75 11.55 -0.92
C ILE A 20 2.73 11.97 0.57
N PRO A 21 1.91 12.94 1.00
CA PRO A 21 1.91 13.34 2.41
C PRO A 21 1.49 12.22 3.35
N GLY A 22 0.53 11.37 2.94
CA GLY A 22 0.04 10.27 3.75
C GLY A 22 1.12 9.21 4.02
N ASN A 23 1.79 8.73 2.97
CA ASN A 23 2.86 7.74 3.10
C ASN A 23 4.09 8.33 3.82
N MET A 24 4.49 9.56 3.50
CA MET A 24 5.59 10.26 4.18
C MET A 24 5.30 10.43 5.67
N PHE A 25 4.08 10.80 6.05
CA PHE A 25 3.69 10.91 7.46
C PHE A 25 3.87 9.59 8.20
N ILE A 26 3.44 8.46 7.61
CA ILE A 26 3.60 7.13 8.22
C ILE A 26 5.08 6.82 8.43
N ILE A 27 5.92 7.01 7.42
CA ILE A 27 7.37 6.73 7.49
C ILE A 27 8.02 7.59 8.58
N ILE A 28 7.80 8.89 8.55
CA ILE A 28 8.38 9.83 9.52
C ILE A 28 7.97 9.44 10.95
N GLN A 29 6.69 9.12 11.20
CA GLN A 29 6.23 8.75 12.53
C GLN A 29 6.87 7.47 13.05
N PHE A 30 7.01 6.44 12.22
CA PHE A 30 7.64 5.19 12.66
C PHE A 30 9.16 5.28 12.77
N VAL A 31 9.82 6.11 11.94
CA VAL A 31 11.25 6.43 12.10
C VAL A 31 11.48 7.17 13.41
N LEU A 32 10.66 8.15 13.75
CA LEU A 32 10.74 8.86 15.04
C LEU A 32 10.52 7.91 16.22
N VAL A 33 9.55 6.99 16.15
CA VAL A 33 9.35 5.96 17.18
C VAL A 33 10.59 5.09 17.33
N LYS A 34 11.22 4.68 16.20
CA LYS A 34 12.47 3.88 16.25
C LYS A 34 13.62 4.63 16.94
N ILE A 35 13.75 5.93 16.68
CA ILE A 35 14.83 6.76 17.26
C ILE A 35 14.60 6.95 18.78
N ILE A 36 13.34 7.22 19.20
CA ILE A 36 13.00 7.52 20.58
C ILE A 36 12.95 6.24 21.43
N GLU A 37 12.22 5.23 20.98
CA GLU A 37 11.97 4.00 21.74
C GLU A 37 13.06 2.93 21.52
N LYS A 38 14.01 3.16 20.59
CA LYS A 38 15.09 2.23 20.16
C LYS A 38 14.58 0.85 19.72
N LYS A 39 13.28 0.60 19.74
CA LYS A 39 12.63 -0.65 19.36
C LYS A 39 11.41 -0.36 18.50
N LEU A 40 11.27 -1.09 17.40
CA LEU A 40 10.10 -0.98 16.53
C LEU A 40 9.33 -2.31 16.54
N LEU A 41 8.01 -2.22 16.69
CA LEU A 41 7.15 -3.40 16.59
C LEU A 41 7.18 -3.96 15.17
N PRO A 42 7.11 -5.29 14.98
CA PRO A 42 7.11 -5.91 13.64
C PRO A 42 6.04 -5.35 12.71
N THR A 43 4.83 -5.12 13.22
CA THR A 43 3.74 -4.49 12.47
C THR A 43 4.12 -3.10 11.94
N ASN A 44 4.83 -2.30 12.74
CA ASN A 44 5.26 -0.96 12.33
C ASN A 44 6.34 -1.02 11.25
N ILE A 45 7.22 -2.05 11.28
CA ILE A 45 8.21 -2.31 10.23
C ILE A 45 7.48 -2.62 8.91
N ILE A 46 6.50 -3.53 8.95
CA ILE A 46 5.71 -3.92 7.77
C ILE A 46 4.97 -2.70 7.19
N LEU A 47 4.34 -1.88 8.05
CA LEU A 47 3.65 -0.66 7.62
C LEU A 47 4.60 0.40 7.03
N THR A 48 5.81 0.54 7.57
CA THR A 48 6.83 1.45 7.02
C THR A 48 7.26 1.00 5.62
N MET A 49 7.50 -0.30 5.45
CA MET A 49 7.86 -0.86 4.15
C MET A 49 6.72 -0.76 3.14
N LEU A 50 5.46 -0.93 3.58
CA LEU A 50 4.28 -0.70 2.72
C LEU A 50 4.23 0.77 2.26
N ALA A 51 4.39 1.72 3.16
CA ALA A 51 4.39 3.14 2.82
C ALA A 51 5.56 3.50 1.87
N THR A 52 6.73 2.90 2.05
CA THR A 52 7.89 3.08 1.14
C THR A 52 7.59 2.52 -0.25
N ALA A 53 7.04 1.31 -0.35
CA ALA A 53 6.66 0.72 -1.62
C ALA A 53 5.60 1.57 -2.35
N ASN A 54 4.60 2.08 -1.62
CA ASN A 54 3.58 2.96 -2.16
C ASN A 54 4.14 4.31 -2.66
N LEU A 55 5.10 4.91 -1.96
CA LEU A 55 5.80 6.10 -2.46
C LEU A 55 6.54 5.82 -3.76
N LEU A 56 7.23 4.70 -3.86
CA LEU A 56 7.92 4.32 -5.10
C LEU A 56 6.94 4.13 -6.26
N VAL A 57 5.73 3.58 -6.02
CA VAL A 57 4.66 3.52 -7.04
C VAL A 57 4.25 4.92 -7.47
N ILE A 58 4.06 5.85 -6.54
CA ILE A 58 3.66 7.21 -6.84
C ILE A 58 4.73 7.93 -7.66
N PHE A 59 5.99 7.86 -7.23
CA PHE A 59 7.11 8.53 -7.91
C PHE A 59 7.42 7.91 -9.28
N SER A 60 7.35 6.59 -9.41
CA SER A 60 7.68 5.91 -10.66
C SER A 60 6.53 5.88 -11.68
N ARG A 61 5.31 6.21 -11.28
CA ARG A 61 4.17 6.11 -12.21
C ARG A 61 3.21 7.29 -12.15
N ILE A 62 2.67 7.65 -10.97
CA ILE A 62 1.56 8.60 -10.86
C ILE A 62 2.02 10.01 -11.25
N ILE A 63 3.22 10.41 -10.84
CA ILE A 63 3.77 11.74 -11.19
C ILE A 63 3.90 11.88 -12.70
N PHE A 64 4.41 10.86 -13.39
CA PHE A 64 4.54 10.89 -14.85
C PHE A 64 3.19 10.93 -15.57
N GLN A 65 2.16 10.26 -15.01
CA GLN A 65 0.79 10.36 -15.52
C GLN A 65 0.25 11.80 -15.40
N LEU A 66 0.52 12.45 -14.28
CA LEU A 66 0.13 13.84 -14.05
C LEU A 66 0.86 14.78 -15.01
N LEU A 67 2.17 14.62 -15.17
CA LEU A 67 2.98 15.46 -16.07
C LEU A 67 2.50 15.35 -17.53
N ASN A 68 2.19 14.14 -17.99
CA ASN A 68 1.61 13.95 -19.32
C ASN A 68 0.22 14.60 -19.45
N ALA A 69 -0.63 14.48 -18.40
CA ALA A 69 -1.96 15.06 -18.43
C ALA A 69 -1.96 16.60 -18.51
N ILE A 70 -0.89 17.25 -18.08
CA ILE A 70 -0.68 18.71 -18.24
C ILE A 70 0.08 19.10 -19.51
N GLY A 71 0.35 18.13 -20.41
CA GLY A 71 0.89 18.38 -21.74
C GLY A 71 2.43 18.36 -21.84
N LEU A 72 3.14 17.81 -20.84
CA LEU A 72 4.58 17.59 -20.97
C LEU A 72 4.84 16.27 -21.71
N GLU A 73 5.54 16.33 -22.81
CA GLU A 73 5.87 15.20 -23.70
C GLU A 73 7.39 14.95 -23.67
N ASP A 74 7.81 13.74 -24.04
CA ASP A 74 9.21 13.31 -24.26
C ASP A 74 10.18 13.60 -23.10
N LEU A 75 9.76 13.32 -21.86
CA LEU A 75 10.53 13.61 -20.66
C LEU A 75 11.60 12.58 -20.30
N LEU A 76 11.58 11.37 -20.89
CA LEU A 76 12.38 10.25 -20.43
C LEU A 76 13.25 9.64 -21.54
N ASP A 77 14.52 9.46 -21.22
CA ASP A 77 15.48 8.73 -22.02
C ASP A 77 15.28 7.20 -21.89
N GLU A 78 15.99 6.42 -22.71
CA GLU A 78 15.86 4.95 -22.72
C GLU A 78 16.25 4.31 -21.38
N SER A 79 17.30 4.79 -20.75
CA SER A 79 17.76 4.30 -19.44
C SER A 79 16.78 4.65 -18.31
N GLU A 80 16.23 5.86 -18.35
CA GLU A 80 15.22 6.32 -17.41
C GLU A 80 13.91 5.56 -17.55
N CYS A 81 13.49 5.27 -18.77
CA CYS A 81 12.33 4.43 -19.06
C CYS A 81 12.48 3.02 -18.48
N LYS A 82 13.62 2.36 -18.70
CA LYS A 82 13.92 1.03 -18.14
C LYS A 82 13.85 1.04 -16.63
N PHE A 83 14.49 2.02 -15.99
CA PHE A 83 14.50 2.18 -14.55
C PHE A 83 13.09 2.47 -13.98
N MET A 84 12.34 3.35 -14.62
CA MET A 84 11.00 3.73 -14.19
C MET A 84 10.02 2.55 -14.24
N ILE A 85 9.99 1.82 -15.37
CA ILE A 85 9.09 0.65 -15.53
C ILE A 85 9.46 -0.44 -14.55
N PHE A 86 10.74 -0.73 -14.41
CA PHE A 86 11.25 -1.72 -13.45
C PHE A 86 10.86 -1.34 -12.01
N THR A 87 11.14 -0.10 -11.60
CA THR A 87 10.82 0.39 -10.26
C THR A 87 9.31 0.34 -9.98
N TYR A 88 8.49 0.75 -10.94
CA TYR A 88 7.03 0.67 -10.81
C TYR A 88 6.55 -0.77 -10.61
N ARG A 89 7.02 -1.71 -11.44
CA ARG A 89 6.60 -3.11 -11.36
C ARG A 89 7.01 -3.77 -10.05
N VAL A 90 8.26 -3.56 -9.63
CA VAL A 90 8.78 -4.08 -8.36
C VAL A 90 8.03 -3.48 -7.17
N SER A 91 7.88 -2.15 -7.13
CA SER A 91 7.22 -1.48 -6.00
C SER A 91 5.74 -1.81 -5.88
N ARG A 92 5.02 -1.95 -7.02
CA ARG A 92 3.63 -2.44 -7.02
C ARG A 92 3.54 -3.86 -6.45
N ALA A 93 4.40 -4.75 -6.90
CA ALA A 93 4.44 -6.13 -6.40
C ALA A 93 4.83 -6.20 -4.92
N MET A 94 5.76 -5.34 -4.46
CA MET A 94 6.09 -5.18 -3.05
C MET A 94 4.89 -4.71 -2.23
N SER A 95 4.14 -3.72 -2.71
CA SER A 95 2.95 -3.22 -2.01
C SER A 95 1.92 -4.33 -1.78
N ILE A 96 1.66 -5.18 -2.80
CA ILE A 96 0.78 -6.34 -2.69
C ILE A 96 1.33 -7.37 -1.70
N GLY A 97 2.60 -7.77 -1.89
CA GLY A 97 3.26 -8.79 -1.07
C GLY A 97 3.33 -8.38 0.41
N ILE A 98 3.63 -7.11 0.69
CA ILE A 98 3.68 -6.59 2.06
C ILE A 98 2.27 -6.50 2.68
N THR A 99 1.24 -6.18 1.90
CA THR A 99 -0.16 -6.19 2.38
C THR A 99 -0.60 -7.61 2.72
N SER A 100 -0.23 -8.60 1.91
CA SER A 100 -0.46 -10.01 2.21
C SER A 100 0.29 -10.45 3.47
N LEU A 101 1.56 -10.09 3.60
CA LEU A 101 2.36 -10.35 4.80
C LEU A 101 1.73 -9.70 6.04
N LEU A 102 1.24 -8.47 5.94
CA LEU A 102 0.55 -7.78 7.03
C LEU A 102 -0.71 -8.54 7.48
N SER A 103 -1.50 -9.03 6.53
CA SER A 103 -2.72 -9.79 6.80
C SER A 103 -2.40 -11.13 7.49
N CYS A 104 -1.42 -11.88 6.97
CA CYS A 104 -0.96 -13.13 7.58
C CYS A 104 -0.36 -12.90 8.97
N HIS A 105 0.43 -11.83 9.16
CA HIS A 105 1.00 -11.47 10.45
C HIS A 105 -0.09 -11.18 11.49
N GLN A 106 -1.13 -10.42 11.15
CA GLN A 106 -2.25 -10.15 12.05
C GLN A 106 -3.07 -11.43 12.35
N CYS A 107 -3.27 -12.27 11.36
CA CYS A 107 -3.91 -13.58 11.53
C CYS A 107 -3.15 -14.44 12.55
N ILE A 108 -1.83 -14.52 12.44
CA ILE A 108 -0.97 -15.26 13.36
C ILE A 108 -1.02 -14.67 14.77
N LEU A 109 -1.01 -13.34 14.92
CA LEU A 109 -1.08 -12.69 16.23
C LEU A 109 -2.39 -13.00 16.98
N LEU A 110 -3.52 -13.09 16.27
CA LEU A 110 -4.83 -13.39 16.83
C LEU A 110 -5.06 -14.88 17.07
N ALA A 111 -4.26 -15.76 16.50
CA ALA A 111 -4.39 -17.21 16.65
C ALA A 111 -4.33 -17.65 18.14
N PRO A 112 -4.94 -18.77 18.52
CA PRO A 112 -4.97 -19.27 19.91
C PRO A 112 -3.56 -19.55 20.42
N SER A 113 -3.36 -19.49 21.75
CA SER A 113 -2.05 -19.67 22.39
C SER A 113 -1.66 -21.15 22.57
N THR A 114 -1.73 -21.95 21.47
CA THR A 114 -1.17 -23.30 21.47
C THR A 114 0.35 -23.28 21.27
N LYS A 115 1.04 -24.37 21.61
CA LYS A 115 2.52 -24.45 21.48
C LYS A 115 3.00 -24.09 20.07
N VAL A 116 2.34 -24.59 19.03
CA VAL A 116 2.68 -24.36 17.62
C VAL A 116 2.49 -22.89 17.25
N TRP A 117 1.36 -22.30 17.59
CA TRP A 117 1.07 -20.90 17.29
C TRP A 117 1.96 -19.92 18.08
N SER A 118 2.28 -20.25 19.35
CA SER A 118 3.20 -19.45 20.14
C SER A 118 4.60 -19.41 19.54
N TYR A 119 5.11 -20.56 19.09
CA TYR A 119 6.39 -20.63 18.36
C TYR A 119 6.35 -19.82 17.06
N LEU A 120 5.27 -19.95 16.28
CA LEU A 120 5.11 -19.23 15.02
C LEU A 120 5.02 -17.72 15.23
N LYS A 121 4.27 -17.24 16.25
CA LYS A 121 4.20 -15.83 16.65
C LYS A 121 5.58 -15.25 16.94
N GLN A 122 6.38 -15.97 17.72
CA GLN A 122 7.73 -15.55 18.08
C GLN A 122 8.63 -15.50 16.84
N LYS A 123 8.64 -16.55 16.04
CA LYS A 123 9.50 -16.67 14.86
C LYS A 123 9.19 -15.62 13.79
N VAL A 124 7.91 -15.41 13.48
CA VAL A 124 7.48 -14.40 12.49
C VAL A 124 7.77 -12.98 13.00
N SER A 125 7.55 -12.73 14.30
CA SER A 125 7.84 -11.43 14.90
C SER A 125 9.33 -11.10 14.90
N GLN A 126 10.19 -12.07 15.17
CA GLN A 126 11.65 -11.89 15.18
C GLN A 126 12.23 -11.72 13.77
N ASN A 127 11.69 -12.41 12.78
CA ASN A 127 12.24 -12.48 11.42
C ASN A 127 11.47 -11.61 10.41
N ALA A 128 10.63 -10.67 10.84
CA ALA A 128 9.82 -9.84 9.94
C ALA A 128 10.67 -9.12 8.87
N MET A 129 11.82 -8.55 9.25
CA MET A 129 12.75 -7.90 8.30
C MET A 129 13.35 -8.90 7.31
N THR A 130 13.75 -10.07 7.77
CA THR A 130 14.32 -11.13 6.91
C THR A 130 13.29 -11.59 5.87
N ILE A 131 12.03 -11.76 6.27
CA ILE A 131 10.93 -12.12 5.36
C ILE A 131 10.73 -11.05 4.29
N ILE A 132 10.76 -9.77 4.68
CA ILE A 132 10.63 -8.64 3.76
C ILE A 132 11.81 -8.60 2.78
N ILE A 133 13.04 -8.80 3.25
CA ILE A 133 14.25 -8.82 2.41
C ILE A 133 14.18 -9.96 1.39
N ILE A 134 13.78 -11.15 1.81
CA ILE A 134 13.60 -12.31 0.91
C ILE A 134 12.55 -11.98 -0.16
N LEU A 135 11.40 -11.40 0.25
CA LEU A 135 10.37 -10.97 -0.68
C LEU A 135 10.90 -9.93 -1.69
N CYS A 136 11.67 -8.95 -1.21
CA CYS A 136 12.33 -7.95 -2.08
C CYS A 136 13.23 -8.61 -3.13
N VAL A 137 14.15 -9.49 -2.70
CA VAL A 137 15.10 -10.16 -3.60
C VAL A 137 14.36 -11.00 -4.64
N LEU A 138 13.35 -11.77 -4.22
CA LEU A 138 12.53 -12.56 -5.13
C LEU A 138 11.83 -11.70 -6.18
N LEU A 139 11.22 -10.59 -5.77
CA LEU A 139 10.52 -9.70 -6.71
C LEU A 139 11.49 -8.97 -7.65
N ILE A 140 12.63 -8.52 -7.16
CA ILE A 140 13.68 -7.92 -7.99
C ILE A 140 14.14 -8.91 -9.06
N SER A 141 14.42 -10.15 -8.70
CA SER A 141 14.86 -11.19 -9.64
C SER A 141 13.76 -11.53 -10.68
N MET A 142 12.49 -11.60 -10.23
CA MET A 142 11.35 -11.88 -11.12
C MET A 142 11.11 -10.78 -12.16
N TYR A 143 11.39 -9.52 -11.81
CA TYR A 143 11.13 -8.39 -12.70
C TYR A 143 12.35 -7.90 -13.48
N SER A 144 13.53 -8.47 -13.27
CA SER A 144 14.77 -8.04 -13.95
C SER A 144 14.65 -8.10 -15.49
N TYR A 145 13.91 -9.07 -16.04
CA TYR A 145 13.71 -9.17 -17.48
C TYR A 145 12.92 -7.97 -18.07
N THR A 146 12.15 -7.22 -17.25
CA THR A 146 11.40 -6.05 -17.73
C THR A 146 12.32 -4.96 -18.26
N ILE A 147 13.57 -4.92 -17.79
CA ILE A 147 14.59 -3.99 -18.29
C ILE A 147 14.91 -4.25 -19.76
N LEU A 148 14.83 -5.52 -20.19
CA LEU A 148 15.13 -5.93 -21.57
C LEU A 148 14.02 -5.56 -22.56
N ILE A 149 12.76 -5.59 -22.14
CA ILE A 149 11.60 -5.34 -23.00
C ILE A 149 11.11 -3.88 -22.96
N SER A 150 11.73 -3.03 -22.13
CA SER A 150 11.32 -1.65 -21.96
C SER A 150 12.19 -0.71 -22.78
N HIS A 151 11.56 0.20 -23.53
CA HIS A 151 12.23 1.18 -24.40
C HIS A 151 11.57 2.55 -24.25
N ALA A 152 12.33 3.63 -24.55
CA ALA A 152 11.74 4.94 -24.74
C ALA A 152 10.82 4.93 -25.98
N ARG A 153 9.72 5.67 -25.91
CA ARG A 153 8.79 5.77 -27.04
C ARG A 153 9.51 6.37 -28.25
N LYS A 154 9.62 5.61 -29.31
CA LYS A 154 10.12 6.06 -30.63
C LYS A 154 8.97 6.00 -31.62
N ASN A 155 8.90 6.96 -32.54
CA ASN A 155 7.91 6.99 -33.64
C ASN A 155 8.13 5.87 -34.69
N THR A 156 8.65 4.72 -34.29
CA THR A 156 8.85 3.54 -35.12
C THR A 156 7.64 2.61 -34.99
N THR A 157 7.38 1.84 -36.03
CA THR A 157 6.32 0.82 -36.05
C THR A 157 6.47 -0.15 -34.89
N SER A 158 5.67 0.06 -33.85
CA SER A 158 5.58 -0.84 -32.70
C SER A 158 4.72 -2.04 -33.03
N SER A 159 4.99 -3.19 -32.41
CA SER A 159 4.15 -4.38 -32.58
C SER A 159 2.74 -4.12 -32.02
N PRO A 160 1.69 -4.80 -32.51
CA PRO A 160 0.34 -4.66 -32.00
C PRO A 160 0.21 -5.11 -30.52
N TYR A 161 1.24 -5.73 -29.97
CA TYR A 161 1.31 -6.22 -28.59
C TYR A 161 2.21 -5.36 -27.71
N THR A 162 2.56 -4.16 -28.16
CA THR A 162 3.31 -3.19 -27.37
C THR A 162 2.39 -2.55 -26.34
N LEU A 163 2.77 -2.65 -25.07
CA LEU A 163 2.09 -1.94 -24.01
C LEU A 163 2.58 -0.49 -23.97
N HIS A 164 1.78 0.41 -24.52
CA HIS A 164 2.07 1.84 -24.49
C HIS A 164 1.90 2.39 -23.08
N LEU A 165 3.01 2.74 -22.47
CA LEU A 165 3.08 3.55 -21.26
C LEU A 165 3.30 4.99 -21.75
N ILE A 166 3.13 6.00 -20.92
CA ILE A 166 3.08 7.41 -21.35
C ILE A 166 4.30 7.83 -22.18
N TYR A 167 5.50 7.67 -21.63
CA TYR A 167 6.78 8.05 -22.24
C TYR A 167 7.59 6.84 -22.70
N CYS A 168 7.16 5.66 -22.34
CA CYS A 168 7.91 4.43 -22.50
C CYS A 168 7.00 3.35 -23.06
N ASP A 169 7.58 2.44 -23.79
CA ASP A 169 6.89 1.27 -24.33
C ASP A 169 7.51 -0.01 -23.77
N ALA A 170 6.66 -0.99 -23.46
CA ALA A 170 7.09 -2.35 -23.17
C ALA A 170 6.66 -3.24 -24.33
N ASP A 171 7.63 -3.68 -25.12
CA ASP A 171 7.37 -4.43 -26.34
C ASP A 171 7.40 -5.94 -26.09
N PHE A 172 6.25 -6.56 -26.35
CA PHE A 172 6.13 -8.01 -26.38
C PHE A 172 6.10 -8.43 -27.85
N VAL A 173 7.20 -8.96 -28.33
CA VAL A 173 7.40 -9.34 -29.74
C VAL A 173 6.27 -10.23 -30.29
N THR A 174 5.61 -11.03 -29.42
CA THR A 174 4.55 -11.97 -29.79
C THR A 174 3.35 -11.88 -28.84
N TYR A 175 2.16 -12.20 -29.36
CA TYR A 175 0.94 -12.35 -28.54
C TYR A 175 1.12 -13.36 -27.40
N THR A 176 1.79 -14.46 -27.68
CA THR A 176 2.08 -15.49 -26.67
C THR A 176 2.92 -14.92 -25.51
N SER A 177 3.96 -14.14 -25.82
CA SER A 177 4.81 -13.51 -24.81
C SER A 177 4.00 -12.52 -23.96
N TYR A 178 3.14 -11.69 -24.57
CA TYR A 178 2.23 -10.77 -23.88
C TYR A 178 1.28 -11.51 -22.93
N THR A 179 0.62 -12.57 -23.43
CA THR A 179 -0.39 -13.31 -22.68
C THR A 179 0.25 -14.13 -21.56
N VAL A 180 1.33 -14.84 -21.81
CA VAL A 180 2.05 -15.64 -20.80
C VAL A 180 2.54 -14.75 -19.66
N ASN A 181 3.11 -13.61 -20.00
CA ASN A 181 3.61 -12.64 -19.02
C ASN A 181 2.47 -12.07 -18.15
N GLY A 182 1.40 -11.60 -18.79
CA GLY A 182 0.23 -11.08 -18.09
C GLY A 182 -0.44 -12.13 -17.19
N THR A 183 -0.57 -13.38 -17.68
CA THR A 183 -1.13 -14.49 -16.90
C THR A 183 -0.25 -14.85 -15.71
N PHE A 184 1.06 -14.86 -15.87
CA PHE A 184 1.99 -15.12 -14.77
C PHE A 184 1.84 -14.10 -13.63
N TYR A 185 1.74 -12.81 -13.95
CA TYR A 185 1.51 -11.78 -12.94
C TYR A 185 0.14 -11.90 -12.29
N LEU A 186 -0.89 -12.20 -13.07
CA LEU A 186 -2.24 -12.42 -12.55
C LEU A 186 -2.28 -13.59 -11.56
N LEU A 187 -1.68 -14.73 -11.89
CA LEU A 187 -1.64 -15.91 -11.01
C LEU A 187 -0.91 -15.62 -9.71
N ARG A 188 0.23 -14.94 -9.76
CA ARG A 188 0.96 -14.51 -8.57
C ARG A 188 0.09 -13.60 -7.69
N ASP A 189 -0.52 -12.58 -8.28
CA ASP A 189 -1.37 -11.64 -7.55
C ASP A 189 -2.59 -12.34 -6.97
N LEU A 190 -3.18 -13.29 -7.70
CA LEU A 190 -4.31 -14.09 -7.25
C LEU A 190 -3.96 -14.93 -6.01
N ILE A 191 -2.77 -15.55 -5.98
CA ILE A 191 -2.29 -16.29 -4.80
C ILE A 191 -2.20 -15.37 -3.58
N LEU A 192 -1.57 -14.20 -3.74
CA LEU A 192 -1.43 -13.24 -2.64
C LEU A 192 -2.78 -12.69 -2.15
N VAL A 193 -3.70 -12.41 -3.08
CA VAL A 193 -5.07 -11.95 -2.74
C VAL A 193 -5.85 -13.04 -2.03
N THR A 194 -5.74 -14.29 -2.48
CA THR A 194 -6.39 -15.42 -1.80
C THR A 194 -5.89 -15.57 -0.36
N LEU A 195 -4.58 -15.45 -0.13
CA LEU A 195 -4.01 -15.45 1.22
C LEU A 195 -4.54 -14.27 2.07
N MET A 196 -4.65 -13.07 1.50
CA MET A 196 -5.24 -11.91 2.18
C MET A 196 -6.69 -12.16 2.58
N ILE A 197 -7.50 -12.70 1.68
CA ILE A 197 -8.93 -12.98 1.93
C ILE A 197 -9.08 -14.03 3.02
N LEU A 198 -8.39 -15.16 2.93
CA LEU A 198 -8.43 -16.22 3.93
C LEU A 198 -7.99 -15.72 5.31
N SER A 199 -6.89 -14.98 5.37
CA SER A 199 -6.42 -14.37 6.61
C SER A 199 -7.45 -13.40 7.19
N SER A 200 -8.10 -12.58 6.36
CA SER A 200 -9.11 -11.60 6.79
C SER A 200 -10.38 -12.28 7.29
N ILE A 201 -10.84 -13.36 6.65
CA ILE A 201 -11.98 -14.15 7.11
C ILE A 201 -11.68 -14.73 8.50
N TYR A 202 -10.48 -15.29 8.69
CA TYR A 202 -10.07 -15.83 9.99
C TYR A 202 -10.01 -14.73 11.07
N ILE A 203 -9.46 -13.56 10.74
CA ILE A 203 -9.41 -12.39 11.65
C ILE A 203 -10.82 -11.99 12.07
N VAL A 204 -11.76 -11.84 11.12
CA VAL A 204 -13.16 -11.50 11.40
C VAL A 204 -13.81 -12.53 12.29
N TYR A 205 -13.66 -13.82 11.98
CA TYR A 205 -14.21 -14.92 12.77
C TYR A 205 -13.70 -14.86 14.22
N THR A 206 -12.39 -14.71 14.41
CA THR A 206 -11.77 -14.65 15.74
C THR A 206 -12.24 -13.43 16.54
N LEU A 207 -12.38 -12.27 15.87
CA LEU A 207 -12.87 -11.04 16.53
C LEU A 207 -14.33 -11.16 16.95
N LEU A 208 -15.20 -11.75 16.12
CA LEU A 208 -16.61 -11.98 16.46
C LEU A 208 -16.76 -12.98 17.61
N GLN A 209 -15.95 -14.05 17.62
CA GLN A 209 -15.94 -15.00 18.72
C GLN A 209 -15.50 -14.36 20.03
N HIS A 210 -14.45 -13.52 19.98
CA HIS A 210 -13.98 -12.78 21.15
C HIS A 210 -15.04 -11.79 21.67
N GLU A 211 -15.72 -11.07 20.79
CA GLU A 211 -16.78 -10.14 21.17
C GLU A 211 -17.95 -10.88 21.85
N ARG A 212 -18.37 -12.03 21.35
CA ARG A 212 -19.42 -12.88 21.97
C ARG A 212 -19.00 -13.34 23.37
N ASN A 213 -17.75 -13.77 23.52
CA ASN A 213 -17.23 -14.27 24.81
C ASN A 213 -17.12 -13.14 25.85
N VAL A 214 -16.74 -11.92 25.43
CA VAL A 214 -16.60 -10.75 26.32
C VAL A 214 -17.96 -10.20 26.76
N ARG A 215 -18.99 -10.24 25.92
CA ARG A 215 -20.35 -9.87 26.30
C ARG A 215 -20.90 -10.74 27.44
N GLY A 216 -20.40 -11.99 27.59
CA GLY A 216 -20.76 -12.91 28.68
C GLY A 216 -20.01 -12.68 30.00
N ILE A 217 -18.87 -11.95 29.98
CA ILE A 217 -18.00 -11.79 31.16
C ILE A 217 -17.72 -10.30 31.38
N ARG A 218 -18.52 -9.69 32.24
CA ARG A 218 -18.38 -8.27 32.66
C ARG A 218 -17.22 -8.15 33.65
N SER A 219 -15.97 -8.03 33.17
CA SER A 219 -14.82 -7.71 34.02
C SER A 219 -13.87 -6.69 33.34
N SER A 220 -13.56 -5.67 34.14
CA SER A 220 -13.08 -4.33 33.77
C SER A 220 -11.62 -4.23 33.30
N ASP A 221 -10.74 -5.19 33.52
CA ASP A 221 -9.28 -4.97 33.41
C ASP A 221 -8.58 -5.50 32.16
N ARG A 222 -9.24 -6.35 31.37
CA ARG A 222 -8.69 -6.86 30.09
C ARG A 222 -9.03 -6.01 28.86
N GLY A 223 -9.83 -4.97 29.02
CA GLY A 223 -10.42 -4.19 27.93
C GLY A 223 -9.43 -3.41 27.07
N GLN A 224 -8.31 -2.95 27.63
CA GLN A 224 -7.43 -1.99 26.93
C GLN A 224 -6.50 -2.65 25.91
N LYS A 225 -5.92 -3.82 26.22
CA LYS A 225 -5.04 -4.55 25.28
C LYS A 225 -5.82 -5.16 24.14
N SER A 226 -7.00 -5.70 24.42
CA SER A 226 -7.97 -6.20 23.45
C SER A 226 -8.44 -5.12 22.45
N SER A 227 -8.63 -3.88 22.93
CA SER A 227 -9.03 -2.75 22.08
C SER A 227 -7.97 -2.36 21.04
N ALA A 228 -6.68 -2.45 21.35
CA ALA A 228 -5.60 -2.10 20.41
C ALA A 228 -5.44 -3.16 19.31
N GLU A 229 -5.51 -4.44 19.65
CA GLU A 229 -5.46 -5.56 18.70
C GLU A 229 -6.67 -5.53 17.75
N TYR A 230 -7.87 -5.27 18.27
CA TYR A 230 -9.09 -5.09 17.49
C TYR A 230 -8.97 -3.95 16.47
N LYS A 231 -8.44 -2.80 16.89
CA LYS A 231 -8.25 -1.64 15.99
C LYS A 231 -7.23 -1.93 14.88
N ALA A 232 -6.13 -2.62 15.21
CA ALA A 232 -5.12 -3.02 14.23
C ALA A 232 -5.70 -4.02 13.20
N SER A 233 -6.47 -4.99 13.64
CA SER A 233 -7.11 -5.98 12.77
C SER A 233 -8.16 -5.34 11.85
N ARG A 234 -8.94 -4.38 12.35
CA ARG A 234 -9.88 -3.62 11.52
C ARG A 234 -9.16 -2.84 10.41
N ALA A 235 -7.98 -2.28 10.69
CA ALA A 235 -7.17 -1.62 9.67
C ALA A 235 -6.81 -2.55 8.52
N VAL A 236 -6.36 -3.76 8.86
CA VAL A 236 -5.96 -4.77 7.88
C VAL A 236 -7.15 -5.22 7.03
N ILE A 237 -8.31 -5.48 7.65
CA ILE A 237 -9.53 -5.86 6.92
C ILE A 237 -9.91 -4.78 5.89
N LEU A 238 -9.88 -3.50 6.29
CA LEU A 238 -10.21 -2.39 5.38
C LEU A 238 -9.18 -2.24 4.25
N LEU A 239 -7.89 -2.44 4.52
CA LEU A 239 -6.83 -2.44 3.50
C LEU A 239 -7.03 -3.58 2.50
N VAL A 240 -7.35 -4.77 2.98
CA VAL A 240 -7.62 -5.93 2.12
C VAL A 240 -8.88 -5.71 1.29
N ALA A 241 -9.95 -5.20 1.88
CA ALA A 241 -11.19 -4.89 1.16
C ALA A 241 -10.94 -3.86 0.03
N LEU A 242 -10.21 -2.77 0.32
CA LEU A 242 -9.82 -1.79 -0.68
C LEU A 242 -9.01 -2.44 -1.81
N TYR A 243 -8.01 -3.28 -1.43
CA TYR A 243 -7.17 -3.95 -2.42
C TYR A 243 -7.98 -4.90 -3.31
N VAL A 244 -8.83 -5.74 -2.73
CA VAL A 244 -9.65 -6.72 -3.46
C VAL A 244 -10.58 -6.05 -4.46
N ILE A 245 -11.20 -4.93 -4.08
CA ILE A 245 -12.08 -4.16 -4.97
C ILE A 245 -11.27 -3.60 -6.16
N LEU A 246 -10.17 -2.91 -5.89
CA LEU A 246 -9.34 -2.30 -6.94
C LEU A 246 -8.68 -3.34 -7.85
N PHE A 247 -8.20 -4.44 -7.27
CA PHE A 247 -7.64 -5.59 -7.98
C PHE A 247 -8.69 -6.27 -8.86
N GLY A 248 -9.89 -6.48 -8.35
CA GLY A 248 -11.00 -7.06 -9.11
C GLY A 248 -11.36 -6.23 -10.33
N LEU A 249 -11.46 -4.90 -10.16
CA LEU A 249 -11.73 -3.97 -11.25
C LEU A 249 -10.60 -3.95 -12.29
N ASP A 250 -9.33 -3.85 -11.88
CA ASP A 250 -8.17 -3.88 -12.78
C ASP A 250 -8.11 -5.17 -13.61
N ASN A 251 -8.29 -6.32 -12.96
CA ASN A 251 -8.21 -7.60 -13.66
C ASN A 251 -9.43 -7.88 -14.54
N SER A 252 -10.62 -7.40 -14.18
CA SER A 252 -11.80 -7.46 -15.05
C SER A 252 -11.55 -6.67 -16.35
N MET A 253 -10.93 -5.51 -16.25
CA MET A 253 -10.54 -4.73 -17.44
C MET A 253 -9.43 -5.42 -18.24
N TRP A 254 -8.46 -6.06 -17.58
CA TRP A 254 -7.42 -6.81 -18.27
C TRP A 254 -7.99 -8.01 -19.06
N VAL A 255 -8.88 -8.79 -18.44
CA VAL A 255 -9.57 -9.90 -19.10
C VAL A 255 -10.38 -9.40 -20.29
N TYR A 256 -11.09 -8.27 -20.15
CA TYR A 256 -11.81 -7.64 -21.25
C TYR A 256 -10.85 -7.25 -22.40
N MET A 257 -9.70 -6.66 -22.08
CA MET A 257 -8.69 -6.31 -23.11
C MET A 257 -8.13 -7.54 -23.84
N LEU A 258 -8.05 -8.71 -23.19
CA LEU A 258 -7.66 -9.96 -23.84
C LEU A 258 -8.69 -10.43 -24.89
N THR A 259 -9.96 -10.07 -24.73
CA THR A 259 -11.00 -10.38 -25.75
C THR A 259 -10.90 -9.47 -26.97
N LEU A 260 -10.20 -8.33 -26.86
CA LEU A 260 -9.93 -7.41 -27.95
C LEU A 260 -8.60 -7.79 -28.60
N SER A 261 -8.54 -7.80 -29.92
CA SER A 261 -7.31 -8.14 -30.65
C SER A 261 -6.21 -7.07 -30.58
N TYR A 262 -6.41 -6.01 -29.80
CA TYR A 262 -5.48 -4.90 -29.64
C TYR A 262 -5.54 -4.29 -28.24
N VAL A 263 -4.46 -3.65 -27.82
CA VAL A 263 -4.38 -2.95 -26.53
C VAL A 263 -4.96 -1.54 -26.68
N ASN A 264 -6.13 -1.29 -26.09
CA ASN A 264 -6.73 0.04 -26.08
C ASN A 264 -6.00 0.96 -25.07
N PRO A 265 -5.40 2.08 -25.51
CA PRO A 265 -4.65 2.99 -24.63
C PRO A 265 -5.50 3.55 -23.46
N ASN A 266 -6.75 3.93 -23.72
CA ASN A 266 -7.64 4.50 -22.71
C ASN A 266 -7.94 3.50 -21.58
N MET A 267 -8.17 2.23 -21.92
CA MET A 267 -8.38 1.16 -20.94
C MET A 267 -7.14 0.94 -20.08
N ASN A 268 -5.96 0.99 -20.69
CA ASN A 268 -4.70 0.87 -19.95
C ASN A 268 -4.51 2.03 -18.95
N GLU A 269 -4.89 3.25 -19.31
CA GLU A 269 -4.85 4.40 -18.39
C GLU A 269 -5.77 4.25 -17.19
N ILE A 270 -7.01 3.77 -17.41
CA ILE A 270 -7.95 3.48 -16.31
C ILE A 270 -7.38 2.39 -15.39
N ARG A 271 -6.78 1.35 -15.94
CA ARG A 271 -6.11 0.31 -15.15
C ARG A 271 -4.98 0.88 -14.30
N VAL A 272 -4.16 1.75 -14.87
CA VAL A 272 -3.09 2.44 -14.12
C VAL A 272 -3.66 3.29 -12.99
N PHE A 273 -4.76 4.00 -13.23
CA PHE A 273 -5.45 4.78 -12.20
C PHE A 273 -5.96 3.88 -11.06
N LEU A 274 -6.62 2.77 -11.36
CA LEU A 274 -7.12 1.83 -10.36
C LEU A 274 -5.99 1.22 -9.52
N THR A 275 -4.94 0.74 -10.16
CA THR A 275 -3.80 0.14 -9.45
C THR A 275 -3.02 1.15 -8.61
N SER A 276 -2.94 2.40 -9.07
CA SER A 276 -2.27 3.49 -8.35
C SER A 276 -3.10 4.03 -7.19
N SER A 277 -4.42 3.90 -7.27
CA SER A 277 -5.34 4.36 -6.22
C SER A 277 -5.08 3.66 -4.88
N TYR A 278 -4.69 2.38 -4.88
CA TYR A 278 -4.33 1.69 -3.65
C TYR A 278 -3.14 2.36 -2.94
N ALA A 279 -2.08 2.70 -3.65
CA ALA A 279 -0.88 3.32 -3.09
C ALA A 279 -1.18 4.69 -2.44
N SER A 280 -2.16 5.42 -2.98
CA SER A 280 -2.54 6.74 -2.49
C SER A 280 -3.61 6.71 -1.40
N LEU A 281 -4.53 5.75 -1.41
CA LEU A 281 -5.63 5.66 -0.45
C LEU A 281 -5.29 4.83 0.80
N SER A 282 -4.38 3.85 0.69
CA SER A 282 -3.99 3.00 1.82
C SER A 282 -3.46 3.78 3.04
N PRO A 283 -2.67 4.86 2.94
CA PRO A 283 -2.20 5.59 4.10
C PRO A 283 -3.34 6.26 4.88
N ILE A 284 -4.43 6.67 4.21
CA ILE A 284 -5.61 7.22 4.89
C ILE A 284 -6.20 6.17 5.83
N LEU A 285 -6.40 4.94 5.33
CA LEU A 285 -6.94 3.84 6.14
C LEU A 285 -6.02 3.52 7.31
N ILE A 286 -4.70 3.47 7.09
CA ILE A 286 -3.71 3.20 8.14
C ILE A 286 -3.75 4.29 9.23
N ILE A 287 -3.80 5.57 8.85
CA ILE A 287 -3.80 6.68 9.79
C ILE A 287 -5.09 6.73 10.60
N ILE A 288 -6.25 6.56 9.96
CA ILE A 288 -7.56 6.62 10.62
C ILE A 288 -7.74 5.47 11.61
N THR A 289 -7.26 4.28 11.25
CA THR A 289 -7.46 3.07 12.04
C THR A 289 -6.40 2.88 13.14
N ASN A 290 -5.20 3.44 12.98
CA ASN A 290 -4.14 3.37 13.99
C ASN A 290 -4.27 4.53 15.00
N PRO A 291 -4.66 4.25 16.26
CA PRO A 291 -4.90 5.32 17.25
C PRO A 291 -3.65 6.14 17.56
N LYS A 292 -2.46 5.53 17.54
CA LYS A 292 -1.19 6.25 17.78
C LYS A 292 -0.93 7.29 16.67
N LEU A 293 -1.14 6.92 15.42
CA LEU A 293 -0.97 7.83 14.28
C LEU A 293 -2.06 8.90 14.25
N LYS A 294 -3.32 8.51 14.51
CA LYS A 294 -4.47 9.44 14.57
C LYS A 294 -4.27 10.53 15.62
N ASN A 295 -3.84 10.16 16.84
CA ASN A 295 -3.61 11.12 17.93
C ASN A 295 -2.44 12.05 17.61
N LYS A 296 -1.35 11.54 17.04
CA LYS A 296 -0.21 12.37 16.61
C LYS A 296 -0.61 13.34 15.48
N LEU A 297 -1.45 12.91 14.55
CA LEU A 297 -1.98 13.80 13.50
C LEU A 297 -2.81 14.93 14.11
N LYS A 298 -3.74 14.61 15.04
CA LYS A 298 -4.56 15.60 15.75
C LYS A 298 -3.71 16.61 16.51
N TYR A 299 -2.67 16.13 17.23
CA TYR A 299 -1.75 16.99 17.98
C TYR A 299 -0.95 17.91 17.05
N SER A 300 -0.45 17.41 15.94
CA SER A 300 0.28 18.20 14.96
C SER A 300 -0.61 19.28 14.33
N TYR A 301 -1.86 18.97 14.08
CA TYR A 301 -2.84 19.93 13.56
C TYR A 301 -3.21 20.99 14.59
N ALA A 302 -3.48 20.60 15.83
CA ALA A 302 -3.78 21.52 16.93
C ALA A 302 -2.61 22.50 17.19
N LYS A 303 -1.36 22.01 17.16
CA LYS A 303 -0.16 22.86 17.33
C LYS A 303 0.00 23.88 16.19
N LYS A 304 -0.45 23.56 14.97
CA LYS A 304 -0.36 24.46 13.81
C LYS A 304 -1.48 25.50 13.78
N THR A 305 -2.61 25.22 14.40
CA THR A 305 -3.78 26.12 14.45
C THR A 305 -3.78 27.05 15.67
N LEU A 306 -2.98 26.77 16.72
CA LEU A 306 -2.84 27.71 17.84
C LEU A 306 -1.96 28.89 17.44
N PRO A 307 -2.39 30.14 17.67
CA PRO A 307 -1.57 31.32 17.47
C PRO A 307 -0.32 31.28 18.35
N LYS A 308 0.83 31.72 17.80
CA LYS A 308 2.15 31.69 18.47
C LYS A 308 2.19 32.31 19.88
N ASN A 309 1.21 33.14 20.24
CA ASN A 309 1.12 33.79 21.55
C ASN A 309 0.50 32.92 22.66
N ALA A 310 -0.10 31.77 22.32
CA ALA A 310 -0.70 30.88 23.30
C ALA A 310 0.29 29.86 23.93
N THR A 311 1.50 29.79 23.41
CA THR A 311 2.54 28.85 23.86
C THR A 311 3.18 29.25 25.21
N ASN A 312 3.01 30.50 25.67
CA ASN A 312 3.56 30.96 26.94
C ASN A 312 2.61 30.81 28.15
N ASN A 313 1.36 30.45 27.93
CA ASN A 313 0.40 30.24 29.03
C ASN A 313 0.01 28.76 29.06
N GLY A 314 0.63 28.00 29.95
CA GLY A 314 0.31 26.72 30.59
C GLY A 314 -0.74 25.74 30.00
N LEU A 315 -1.50 26.11 28.95
CA LEU A 315 -2.59 25.33 28.36
C LEU A 315 -2.10 24.11 27.57
N VAL A 316 -0.85 24.13 27.07
CA VAL A 316 -0.25 22.97 26.35
C VAL A 316 0.06 21.84 27.32
N PHE A 317 0.31 22.14 28.60
CA PHE A 317 0.56 21.13 29.65
C PHE A 317 -0.70 20.37 30.07
N SER A 318 -1.90 20.95 29.94
CA SER A 318 -3.15 20.30 30.34
C SER A 318 -3.62 19.24 29.36
N ILE A 319 -3.40 19.45 28.04
CA ILE A 319 -3.76 18.47 26.99
C ILE A 319 -2.83 17.27 27.04
N SER A 320 -1.53 17.47 27.30
CA SER A 320 -0.55 16.38 27.48
C SER A 320 -0.78 15.57 28.76
N LYS A 321 -1.34 16.17 29.79
CA LYS A 321 -1.59 15.50 31.10
C LYS A 321 -2.90 14.73 31.14
N SER A 322 -3.88 15.10 30.31
CA SER A 322 -5.13 14.35 30.13
C SER A 322 -4.90 13.02 29.39
N ASP A 323 -4.07 13.04 28.32
CA ASP A 323 -3.79 11.83 27.54
C ASP A 323 -2.83 10.85 28.24
N ASN A 324 -2.00 11.34 29.20
CA ASN A 324 -1.09 10.48 29.97
C ASN A 324 -1.77 9.82 31.18
N LYS A 325 -2.94 10.30 31.63
CA LYS A 325 -3.75 9.61 32.65
C LYS A 325 -4.51 8.41 32.10
N ASP A 326 -4.80 8.39 30.80
CA ASP A 326 -5.44 7.25 30.14
C ASP A 326 -4.42 6.17 29.70
N THR A 327 -3.10 6.40 29.92
CA THR A 327 -2.03 5.47 29.58
C THR A 327 -1.42 4.76 30.80
N ILE A 328 -1.83 5.13 32.03
CA ILE A 328 -1.28 4.61 33.32
C ILE A 328 -2.41 4.13 34.27
N ARG A 329 -3.54 3.75 33.71
CA ARG A 329 -4.54 2.99 34.48
C ARG A 329 -4.96 1.72 33.78
#